data_8c784d8dea34cf01808667c43b35a6fa
#
_entry.id   8c784d8dea34cf01808667c43b35a6fa
#
_cell.length_a   1.000
_cell.length_b   1.000
_cell.length_c   1.000
_cell.angle_alpha   90.00
_cell.angle_beta   90.00
_cell.angle_gamma   90.00
#
_symmetry.space_group_name_H-M   'P 1'
#
loop_
_entity.id
_entity.type
_entity.pdbx_description
1 polymer ?
#
loop_
_entity_poly.entity_id
_entity_poly.type
_entity_poly.pdbx_seq_one_letter_code
_entity_poly.pdbx_strand_id
1 'polypeptide(L)'
;GYPGGKGFPSKELWLPDAQSSSPIGQAAQAIQEMLRENLGISIELRNTEGGAYRTAMYNWEIPMSLAAFNYDFPDPQSMLGIIWRSQPRGYTRHDWKNPDFDQLIDQAAGELDRVKRMALYDEAERILATDVGGIFLWHIKTFQLRKPWLKGFTADNWGNSPNYRAGLSYYNMYIGKE
;
A
#
# COMPACT_ATOMS: atom_id res chain seq x y z
N GLY A 1 4.90 24.75 12.28
CA GLY A 1 5.02 25.69 11.36
C GLY A 1 3.78 26.49 10.89
N TYR A 2 2.55 25.92 10.82
CA TYR A 2 1.38 26.57 10.21
C TYR A 2 0.16 26.53 11.15
N PRO A 3 0.09 27.34 12.20
CA PRO A 3 -1.03 27.33 13.15
C PRO A 3 -2.36 27.57 12.44
N GLY A 4 -3.34 26.65 12.63
CA GLY A 4 -4.63 26.71 11.95
C GLY A 4 -4.54 26.70 10.42
N GLY A 5 -3.48 26.10 9.86
CA GLY A 5 -3.25 26.03 8.41
C GLY A 5 -2.80 27.32 7.75
N LYS A 6 -2.65 28.42 8.49
CA LYS A 6 -2.33 29.73 7.92
C LYS A 6 -0.97 29.73 7.24
N GLY A 7 -0.96 29.98 5.92
CA GLY A 7 0.25 30.01 5.10
C GLY A 7 0.76 28.62 4.69
N PHE A 8 0.02 27.55 4.98
CA PHE A 8 0.34 26.22 4.44
C PHE A 8 0.25 26.27 2.90
N PRO A 9 1.30 25.79 2.19
CA PRO A 9 1.29 25.83 0.72
C PRO A 9 0.23 24.85 0.18
N SER A 10 -0.48 25.28 -0.87
CA SER A 10 -1.38 24.37 -1.60
C SER A 10 -0.60 23.15 -2.09
N LYS A 11 -1.16 21.96 -1.88
CA LYS A 11 -0.61 20.67 -2.30
C LYS A 11 -1.66 19.89 -3.06
N GLU A 12 -1.19 19.09 -4.01
CA GLU A 12 -2.03 18.15 -4.75
C GLU A 12 -1.95 16.76 -4.12
N LEU A 13 -3.12 16.15 -3.89
CA LEU A 13 -3.25 14.71 -3.61
C LEU A 13 -3.55 14.00 -4.92
N TRP A 14 -2.58 13.24 -5.40
CA TRP A 14 -2.70 12.52 -6.67
C TRP A 14 -3.39 11.17 -6.48
N LEU A 15 -4.26 10.84 -7.42
CA LEU A 15 -5.07 9.63 -7.45
C LEU A 15 -4.88 8.93 -8.81
N PRO A 16 -4.64 7.61 -8.85
CA PRO A 16 -4.56 6.88 -10.12
C PRO A 16 -5.97 6.52 -10.61
N ASP A 17 -6.37 6.99 -11.78
CA ASP A 17 -7.64 6.65 -12.46
C ASP A 17 -8.88 6.59 -11.54
N ALA A 18 -8.89 7.39 -10.49
CA ALA A 18 -9.93 7.33 -9.47
C ALA A 18 -11.14 8.18 -9.85
N GLN A 19 -12.23 7.54 -10.20
CA GLN A 19 -13.51 8.22 -10.29
C GLN A 19 -13.94 8.72 -8.90
N SER A 20 -14.60 9.87 -8.83
CA SER A 20 -15.09 10.44 -7.57
C SER A 20 -16.04 9.51 -6.79
N SER A 21 -16.76 8.64 -7.48
CA SER A 21 -17.65 7.63 -6.90
C SER A 21 -16.93 6.34 -6.47
N SER A 22 -15.67 6.15 -6.83
CA SER A 22 -14.91 4.99 -6.41
C SER A 22 -14.53 5.08 -4.92
N PRO A 23 -14.30 3.94 -4.22
CA PRO A 23 -13.90 3.97 -2.81
C PRO A 23 -12.67 4.85 -2.54
N ILE A 24 -11.69 4.83 -3.43
CA ILE A 24 -10.48 5.65 -3.28
C ILE A 24 -10.78 7.14 -3.53
N GLY A 25 -11.67 7.45 -4.48
CA GLY A 25 -12.12 8.83 -4.73
C GLY A 25 -12.92 9.40 -3.56
N GLN A 26 -13.82 8.62 -2.98
CA GLN A 26 -14.57 9.01 -1.78
C GLN A 26 -13.65 9.21 -0.57
N ALA A 27 -12.68 8.30 -0.38
CA ALA A 27 -11.69 8.45 0.68
C ALA A 27 -10.83 9.71 0.52
N ALA A 28 -10.41 10.03 -0.70
CA ALA A 28 -9.65 11.24 -0.98
C ALA A 28 -10.46 12.51 -0.66
N GLN A 29 -11.75 12.54 -0.99
CA GLN A 29 -12.65 13.65 -0.64
C GLN A 29 -12.81 13.78 0.88
N ALA A 30 -12.96 12.67 1.58
CA ALA A 30 -13.03 12.66 3.04
C ALA A 30 -11.74 13.18 3.68
N ILE A 31 -10.58 12.76 3.20
CA ILE A 31 -9.27 13.25 3.66
C ILE A 31 -9.13 14.76 3.40
N GLN A 32 -9.49 15.22 2.22
CA GLN A 32 -9.47 16.63 1.87
C GLN A 32 -10.30 17.45 2.86
N GLU A 33 -11.52 17.01 3.14
CA GLU A 33 -12.42 17.68 4.08
C GLU A 33 -11.90 17.64 5.52
N MET A 34 -11.41 16.50 5.99
CA MET A 34 -10.83 16.37 7.34
C MET A 34 -9.62 17.29 7.53
N LEU A 35 -8.75 17.42 6.52
CA LEU A 35 -7.61 18.33 6.57
C LEU A 35 -8.07 19.79 6.63
N ARG A 36 -9.08 20.13 5.88
CA ARG A 36 -9.68 21.47 5.87
C ARG A 36 -10.31 21.82 7.22
N GLU A 37 -11.13 20.91 7.77
CA GLU A 37 -11.89 21.17 9.01
C GLU A 37 -10.99 21.17 10.25
N ASN A 38 -10.08 20.20 10.34
CA ASN A 38 -9.31 20.02 11.57
C ASN A 38 -8.00 20.81 11.60
N LEU A 39 -7.40 21.05 10.43
CA LEU A 39 -6.08 21.68 10.34
C LEU A 39 -6.11 23.01 9.56
N GLY A 40 -7.21 23.39 8.94
CA GLY A 40 -7.29 24.55 8.07
C GLY A 40 -6.42 24.44 6.80
N ILE A 41 -6.08 23.21 6.41
CA ILE A 41 -5.24 22.94 5.24
C ILE A 41 -6.12 22.64 4.03
N SER A 42 -5.87 23.34 2.93
CA SER A 42 -6.50 23.07 1.64
C SER A 42 -5.56 22.26 0.76
N ILE A 43 -6.05 21.14 0.22
CA ILE A 43 -5.38 20.33 -0.79
C ILE A 43 -6.26 20.22 -2.02
N GLU A 44 -5.66 19.99 -3.18
CA GLU A 44 -6.37 19.77 -4.43
C GLU A 44 -6.31 18.27 -4.78
N LEU A 45 -7.45 17.71 -5.23
CA LEU A 45 -7.48 16.32 -5.70
C LEU A 45 -7.14 16.30 -7.19
N ARG A 46 -6.06 15.58 -7.53
CA ARG A 46 -5.62 15.42 -8.91
C ARG A 46 -5.79 13.99 -9.37
N ASN A 47 -6.77 13.78 -10.21
CA ASN A 47 -6.92 12.48 -10.89
C ASN A 47 -5.99 12.42 -12.09
N THR A 48 -5.20 11.35 -12.17
CA THR A 48 -4.18 11.18 -13.22
C THR A 48 -4.35 9.81 -13.85
N GLU A 49 -4.21 9.73 -15.17
CA GLU A 49 -4.21 8.47 -15.90
C GLU A 49 -3.16 7.51 -15.32
N GLY A 50 -3.49 6.21 -15.22
CA GLY A 50 -2.71 5.23 -14.46
C GLY A 50 -1.27 5.05 -14.92
N GLY A 51 -1.00 5.15 -16.22
CA GLY A 51 0.35 5.09 -16.77
C GLY A 51 1.18 6.31 -16.41
N ALA A 52 0.60 7.51 -16.57
CA ALA A 52 1.22 8.77 -16.21
C ALA A 52 1.46 8.87 -14.69
N TYR A 53 0.46 8.47 -13.88
CA TYR A 53 0.61 8.38 -12.43
C TYR A 53 1.77 7.48 -12.02
N ARG A 54 1.86 6.29 -12.61
CA ARG A 54 2.94 5.33 -12.30
C ARG A 54 4.30 5.89 -12.67
N THR A 55 4.44 6.51 -13.83
CA THR A 55 5.68 7.15 -14.27
C THR A 55 6.10 8.25 -13.30
N ALA A 56 5.19 9.14 -12.94
CA ALA A 56 5.46 10.23 -12.00
C ALA A 56 5.84 9.71 -10.60
N MET A 57 5.17 8.61 -10.15
CA MET A 57 5.45 7.98 -8.86
C MET A 57 6.87 7.41 -8.81
N TYR A 58 7.31 6.66 -9.82
CA TYR A 58 8.67 6.12 -9.87
C TYR A 58 9.74 7.21 -10.06
N ASN A 59 9.35 8.34 -10.64
CA ASN A 59 10.21 9.51 -10.77
C ASN A 59 10.20 10.43 -9.53
N TRP A 60 9.45 10.07 -8.46
CA TRP A 60 9.31 10.88 -7.25
C TRP A 60 8.79 12.30 -7.51
N GLU A 61 7.95 12.45 -8.51
CA GLU A 61 7.37 13.72 -8.92
C GLU A 61 6.04 14.03 -8.20
N ILE A 62 5.47 13.02 -7.52
CA ILE A 62 4.19 13.15 -6.82
C ILE A 62 4.43 13.69 -5.40
N PRO A 63 3.88 14.88 -5.08
CA PRO A 63 4.09 15.48 -3.77
C PRO A 63 3.34 14.76 -2.65
N MET A 64 2.16 14.22 -2.95
CA MET A 64 1.33 13.45 -2.04
C MET A 64 0.41 12.52 -2.84
N SER A 65 0.30 11.27 -2.44
CA SER A 65 -0.53 10.29 -3.13
C SER A 65 -1.38 9.48 -2.16
N LEU A 66 -2.56 9.07 -2.61
CA LEU A 66 -3.34 8.02 -1.99
C LEU A 66 -3.19 6.76 -2.84
N ALA A 67 -2.53 5.77 -2.30
CA ALA A 67 -2.20 4.54 -3.01
C ALA A 67 -2.55 3.31 -2.18
N ALA A 68 -2.88 2.22 -2.87
CA ALA A 68 -3.06 0.92 -2.27
C ALA A 68 -1.98 -0.03 -2.77
N PHE A 69 -1.45 -0.82 -1.87
CA PHE A 69 -0.46 -1.84 -2.18
C PHE A 69 -0.98 -3.21 -1.76
N ASN A 70 -0.74 -4.20 -2.60
CA ASN A 70 -0.95 -5.60 -2.26
C ASN A 70 0.41 -6.27 -2.15
N TYR A 71 0.54 -7.21 -1.23
CA TYR A 71 1.71 -8.06 -1.15
C TYR A 71 1.74 -9.04 -2.34
N ASP A 72 2.92 -9.35 -2.85
CA ASP A 72 3.12 -10.32 -3.93
C ASP A 72 3.18 -11.77 -3.40
N PHE A 73 3.54 -11.93 -2.12
CA PHE A 73 3.57 -13.19 -1.37
C PHE A 73 3.36 -12.91 0.13
N PRO A 74 2.82 -13.87 0.95
CA PRO A 74 2.44 -13.64 2.35
C PRO A 74 3.65 -13.66 3.27
N ASP A 75 4.48 -12.69 3.15
CA ASP A 75 5.65 -12.48 3.98
C ASP A 75 5.88 -10.98 4.14
N PRO A 76 6.28 -10.49 5.33
CA PRO A 76 6.57 -9.08 5.54
C PRO A 76 7.60 -8.52 4.56
N GLN A 77 8.52 -9.34 4.07
CA GLN A 77 9.49 -8.97 3.04
C GLN A 77 8.83 -8.38 1.78
N SER A 78 7.63 -8.87 1.43
CA SER A 78 6.91 -8.36 0.26
C SER A 78 6.52 -6.88 0.40
N MET A 79 6.13 -6.45 1.60
CA MET A 79 5.76 -5.06 1.84
C MET A 79 6.95 -4.22 2.29
N LEU A 80 7.66 -4.68 3.32
CA LEU A 80 8.72 -3.88 3.93
C LEU A 80 9.98 -3.85 3.06
N GLY A 81 10.36 -4.99 2.47
CA GLY A 81 11.57 -5.09 1.66
C GLY A 81 11.39 -4.57 0.22
N ILE A 82 10.28 -4.92 -0.44
CA ILE A 82 10.09 -4.54 -1.85
C ILE A 82 9.56 -3.10 -1.99
N ILE A 83 8.65 -2.69 -1.09
CA ILE A 83 8.00 -1.38 -1.21
C ILE A 83 8.78 -0.30 -0.45
N TRP A 84 9.16 -0.55 0.81
CA TRP A 84 9.64 0.49 1.72
C TRP A 84 11.16 0.59 1.86
N ARG A 85 11.91 -0.49 1.65
CA ARG A 85 13.37 -0.42 1.66
C ARG A 85 13.89 0.60 0.65
N SER A 86 14.85 1.42 1.05
CA SER A 86 15.44 2.45 0.20
C SER A 86 16.06 1.85 -1.07
N GLN A 87 15.74 2.44 -2.20
CA GLN A 87 16.23 2.04 -3.51
C GLN A 87 16.47 3.29 -4.37
N PRO A 88 17.18 3.18 -5.48
CA PRO A 88 17.33 4.28 -6.41
C PRO A 88 16.00 4.74 -7.02
N ARG A 89 15.98 5.99 -7.47
CA ARG A 89 14.88 6.54 -8.27
C ARG A 89 14.59 5.60 -9.46
N GLY A 90 13.32 5.38 -9.74
CA GLY A 90 12.88 4.45 -10.77
C GLY A 90 12.54 3.03 -10.25
N TYR A 91 12.92 2.70 -9.02
CA TYR A 91 12.65 1.38 -8.42
C TYR A 91 11.64 1.45 -7.27
N THR A 92 11.71 2.49 -6.42
CA THR A 92 10.73 2.70 -5.35
C THR A 92 9.67 3.71 -5.74
N ARG A 93 8.57 3.67 -5.02
CA ARG A 93 7.39 4.51 -5.23
C ARG A 93 7.38 5.75 -4.34
N HIS A 94 8.44 5.96 -3.55
CA HIS A 94 8.65 7.07 -2.63
C HIS A 94 10.16 7.34 -2.52
N ASP A 95 10.50 8.48 -1.94
CA ASP A 95 11.87 8.90 -1.66
C ASP A 95 12.24 8.86 -0.17
N TRP A 96 11.33 8.33 0.68
CA TRP A 96 11.64 8.10 2.08
C TRP A 96 12.80 7.13 2.23
N LYS A 97 13.72 7.43 3.14
CA LYS A 97 14.92 6.65 3.41
C LYS A 97 15.22 6.67 4.90
N ASN A 98 15.47 5.51 5.44
CA ASN A 98 15.92 5.35 6.81
C ASN A 98 16.95 4.21 6.88
N PRO A 99 18.23 4.52 7.16
CA PRO A 99 19.30 3.50 7.20
C PRO A 99 19.07 2.40 8.23
N ASP A 100 18.48 2.72 9.39
CA ASP A 100 18.21 1.72 10.44
C ASP A 100 17.12 0.77 9.99
N PHE A 101 16.07 1.30 9.31
CA PHE A 101 15.05 0.48 8.67
C PHE A 101 15.67 -0.46 7.63
N ASP A 102 16.48 0.07 6.72
CA ASP A 102 17.12 -0.70 5.66
C ASP A 102 17.98 -1.82 6.22
N GLN A 103 18.74 -1.54 7.29
CA GLN A 103 19.57 -2.54 7.96
C GLN A 103 18.75 -3.68 8.56
N LEU A 104 17.62 -3.37 9.21
CA LEU A 104 16.74 -4.38 9.77
C LEU A 104 16.13 -5.28 8.67
N ILE A 105 15.73 -4.69 7.55
CA ILE A 105 15.21 -5.45 6.40
C ILE A 105 16.28 -6.37 5.81
N ASP A 106 17.50 -5.89 5.66
CA ASP A 106 18.61 -6.70 5.14
C ASP A 106 18.98 -7.84 6.09
N GLN A 107 18.97 -7.61 7.39
CA GLN A 107 19.16 -8.65 8.40
C GLN A 107 18.03 -9.70 8.36
N ALA A 108 16.77 -9.23 8.29
CA ALA A 108 15.61 -10.13 8.22
C ALA A 108 15.62 -11.00 6.96
N ALA A 109 16.11 -10.46 5.84
CA ALA A 109 16.21 -11.23 4.59
C ALA A 109 17.19 -12.41 4.69
N GLY A 110 18.21 -12.32 5.55
CA GLY A 110 19.20 -13.40 5.80
C GLY A 110 18.90 -14.28 7.01
N GLU A 111 17.91 -13.94 7.85
CA GLU A 111 17.63 -14.66 9.09
C GLU A 111 16.77 -15.91 8.83
N LEU A 112 17.27 -17.07 9.26
CA LEU A 112 16.61 -18.37 9.11
C LEU A 112 15.68 -18.72 10.28
N ASP A 113 15.96 -18.20 11.47
CA ASP A 113 15.08 -18.37 12.62
C ASP A 113 13.85 -17.49 12.44
N ARG A 114 12.68 -18.12 12.31
CA ARG A 114 11.43 -17.42 12.07
C ARG A 114 11.09 -16.39 13.15
N VAL A 115 11.35 -16.72 14.42
CA VAL A 115 11.00 -15.82 15.54
C VAL A 115 11.86 -14.57 15.50
N LYS A 116 13.17 -14.75 15.34
CA LYS A 116 14.10 -13.63 15.20
C LYS A 116 13.81 -12.78 13.97
N ARG A 117 13.51 -13.44 12.85
CA ARG A 117 13.16 -12.78 11.60
C ARG A 117 11.92 -11.91 11.74
N MET A 118 10.85 -12.42 12.38
CA MET A 118 9.64 -11.63 12.63
C MET A 118 9.93 -10.44 13.55
N ALA A 119 10.75 -10.62 14.60
CA ALA A 119 11.11 -9.51 15.49
C ALA A 119 11.86 -8.37 14.76
N LEU A 120 12.70 -8.69 13.77
CA LEU A 120 13.36 -7.69 12.93
C LEU A 120 12.35 -6.90 12.07
N TYR A 121 11.35 -7.59 11.51
CA TYR A 121 10.29 -6.91 10.76
C TYR A 121 9.40 -6.05 11.66
N ASP A 122 9.05 -6.51 12.86
CA ASP A 122 8.26 -5.73 13.82
C ASP A 122 8.98 -4.43 14.21
N GLU A 123 10.29 -4.48 14.43
CA GLU A 123 11.08 -3.30 14.70
C GLU A 123 11.18 -2.36 13.50
N ALA A 124 11.36 -2.92 12.29
CA ALA A 124 11.37 -2.13 11.06
C ALA A 124 10.02 -1.42 10.84
N GLU A 125 8.91 -2.12 11.06
CA GLU A 125 7.56 -1.54 10.95
C GLU A 125 7.35 -0.40 11.95
N ARG A 126 7.88 -0.54 13.17
CA ARG A 126 7.85 0.51 14.18
C ARG A 126 8.62 1.75 13.72
N ILE A 127 9.80 1.59 13.12
CA ILE A 127 10.56 2.71 12.55
C ILE A 127 9.76 3.38 11.43
N LEU A 128 9.24 2.60 10.48
CA LEU A 128 8.47 3.12 9.36
C LEU A 128 7.26 3.97 9.82
N ALA A 129 6.56 3.50 10.84
CA ALA A 129 5.40 4.20 11.38
C ALA A 129 5.78 5.46 12.18
N THR A 130 6.86 5.41 12.98
CA THR A 130 7.27 6.53 13.84
C THR A 130 8.01 7.63 13.09
N ASP A 131 8.79 7.26 12.07
CA ASP A 131 9.48 8.20 11.17
C ASP A 131 8.57 8.74 10.06
N VAL A 132 7.30 8.32 10.07
CA VAL A 132 6.27 8.76 9.12
C VAL A 132 6.69 8.57 7.67
N GLY A 133 7.23 7.40 7.33
CA GLY A 133 7.50 7.02 5.94
C GLY A 133 6.24 7.02 5.07
N GLY A 134 5.10 6.75 5.69
CA GLY A 134 3.76 6.87 5.09
C GLY A 134 2.68 6.99 6.15
N ILE A 135 1.51 7.49 5.74
CA ILE A 135 0.31 7.51 6.59
C ILE A 135 -0.52 6.27 6.26
N PHE A 136 -0.56 5.31 7.18
CA PHE A 136 -1.30 4.06 7.02
C PHE A 136 -2.75 4.28 7.42
N LEU A 137 -3.69 4.06 6.50
CA LEU A 137 -5.09 4.44 6.68
C LEU A 137 -5.98 3.24 7.03
N TRP A 138 -5.98 2.20 6.19
CA TRP A 138 -6.81 1.00 6.40
C TRP A 138 -6.31 -0.20 5.60
N HIS A 139 -6.76 -1.38 5.99
CA HIS A 139 -6.64 -2.60 5.20
C HIS A 139 -7.89 -2.77 4.31
N ILE A 140 -7.66 -3.01 3.03
CA ILE A 140 -8.75 -3.27 2.08
C ILE A 140 -9.36 -4.63 2.39
N LYS A 141 -10.69 -4.67 2.55
CA LYS A 141 -11.46 -5.91 2.61
C LYS A 141 -12.06 -6.22 1.25
N THR A 142 -11.88 -7.45 0.82
CA THR A 142 -12.49 -7.95 -0.41
C THR A 142 -13.53 -9.03 -0.09
N PHE A 143 -14.60 -9.05 -0.87
CA PHE A 143 -15.65 -10.06 -0.78
C PHE A 143 -15.62 -10.91 -2.04
N GLN A 144 -15.71 -12.21 -1.87
CA GLN A 144 -15.73 -13.15 -2.97
C GLN A 144 -17.00 -13.99 -2.93
N LEU A 145 -17.79 -13.89 -3.99
CA LEU A 145 -18.96 -14.75 -4.21
C LEU A 145 -18.56 -15.91 -5.11
N ARG A 146 -18.88 -17.12 -4.70
CA ARG A 146 -18.58 -18.35 -5.46
C ARG A 146 -19.83 -19.16 -5.68
N LYS A 147 -19.87 -19.79 -6.83
CA LYS A 147 -20.93 -20.75 -7.13
C LYS A 147 -20.69 -22.04 -6.33
N PRO A 148 -21.76 -22.72 -5.83
CA PRO A 148 -21.63 -23.91 -4.99
C PRO A 148 -20.88 -25.07 -5.65
N TRP A 149 -20.94 -25.16 -6.96
CA TRP A 149 -20.24 -26.20 -7.73
C TRP A 149 -18.73 -25.95 -7.93
N LEU A 150 -18.22 -24.77 -7.59
CA LEU A 150 -16.78 -24.52 -7.63
C LEU A 150 -16.14 -25.07 -6.36
N LYS A 151 -15.41 -26.16 -6.49
CA LYS A 151 -14.77 -26.92 -5.42
C LYS A 151 -13.23 -26.75 -5.46
N GLY A 152 -12.54 -27.32 -4.45
CA GLY A 152 -11.08 -27.32 -4.38
C GLY A 152 -10.47 -26.00 -3.91
N PHE A 153 -11.28 -25.05 -3.50
CA PHE A 153 -10.81 -23.79 -2.95
C PHE A 153 -10.60 -23.93 -1.43
N THR A 154 -9.38 -23.82 -0.96
CA THR A 154 -9.07 -23.81 0.47
C THR A 154 -8.80 -22.39 0.94
N ALA A 155 -9.23 -22.08 2.17
CA ALA A 155 -9.01 -20.77 2.80
C ALA A 155 -7.51 -20.47 3.02
N ASP A 156 -6.71 -21.52 3.12
CA ASP A 156 -5.26 -21.46 3.33
C ASP A 156 -4.49 -21.16 2.04
N ASN A 157 -5.16 -21.30 0.90
CA ASN A 157 -4.59 -20.86 -0.36
C ASN A 157 -4.67 -19.33 -0.37
N TRP A 158 -3.57 -18.67 -0.50
CA TRP A 158 -3.35 -17.24 -0.60
C TRP A 158 -4.28 -16.50 -1.56
N GLY A 159 -5.03 -17.23 -2.32
CA GLY A 159 -6.04 -16.80 -3.26
C GLY A 159 -7.32 -16.27 -2.65
N ASN A 160 -7.35 -15.84 -1.42
CA ASN A 160 -8.50 -15.11 -0.88
C ASN A 160 -8.64 -13.70 -1.46
N SER A 161 -7.62 -13.18 -2.14
CA SER A 161 -7.72 -11.95 -2.91
C SER A 161 -8.05 -12.26 -4.37
N PRO A 162 -9.14 -11.73 -4.94
CA PRO A 162 -9.44 -11.88 -6.37
C PRO A 162 -8.38 -11.24 -7.27
N ASN A 163 -7.57 -10.34 -6.75
CA ASN A 163 -6.46 -9.71 -7.45
C ASN A 163 -5.16 -10.52 -7.34
N TYR A 164 -5.19 -11.62 -6.59
CA TYR A 164 -4.01 -12.42 -6.43
C TYR A 164 -3.73 -13.22 -7.71
N ARG A 165 -2.62 -12.94 -8.34
CA ARG A 165 -2.09 -13.70 -9.49
C ARG A 165 -1.61 -15.09 -9.10
N ALA A 166 -2.18 -15.68 -8.08
CA ALA A 166 -1.85 -17.00 -7.63
C ALA A 166 -2.38 -18.03 -8.62
N GLY A 167 -1.67 -18.23 -9.71
CA GLY A 167 -1.87 -19.37 -10.60
C GLY A 167 -1.92 -20.71 -9.85
N LEU A 168 -1.40 -20.74 -8.64
CA LEU A 168 -1.47 -21.87 -7.71
C LEU A 168 -2.89 -22.11 -7.14
N SER A 169 -3.70 -21.07 -6.96
CA SER A 169 -5.07 -21.22 -6.42
C SER A 169 -5.99 -21.94 -7.39
N TYR A 170 -5.79 -21.78 -8.67
CA TYR A 170 -6.62 -22.42 -9.68
C TYR A 170 -6.26 -23.87 -9.91
N TYR A 171 -5.09 -24.30 -9.52
CA TYR A 171 -4.59 -25.66 -9.77
C TYR A 171 -5.42 -26.74 -9.09
N ASN A 172 -5.99 -26.45 -7.93
CA ASN A 172 -6.81 -27.38 -7.16
C ASN A 172 -8.31 -27.16 -7.37
N MET A 173 -8.69 -26.19 -8.20
CA MET A 173 -10.11 -25.88 -8.41
C MET A 173 -10.71 -26.80 -9.47
N TYR A 174 -11.91 -27.27 -9.21
CA TYR A 174 -12.67 -28.11 -10.15
C TYR A 174 -14.16 -27.83 -10.02
N ILE A 175 -14.89 -28.18 -11.07
CA ILE A 175 -16.35 -28.14 -11.07
C ILE A 175 -16.85 -29.46 -10.51
N GLY A 176 -17.39 -29.43 -9.29
CA GLY A 176 -18.03 -30.58 -8.67
C GLY A 176 -19.47 -30.71 -9.12
N LYS A 177 -19.99 -31.95 -9.25
CA LYS A 177 -21.40 -32.18 -9.37
C LYS A 177 -22.09 -31.86 -8.04
N GLU A 178 -23.31 -31.34 -8.11
CA GLU A 178 -24.12 -31.12 -6.91
C GLU A 178 -24.40 -32.44 -6.21
#